data_1803e94abeee1cf120aeb2bebd62a247
#
_entry.id   1803e94abeee1cf120aeb2bebd62a247
#
_cell.length_a   1.000
_cell.length_b   1.000
_cell.length_c   1.000
_cell.angle_alpha   90.00
_cell.angle_beta   90.00
_cell.angle_gamma   90.00
#
_symmetry.space_group_name_H-M   'P 1'
#
loop_
_entity.id
_entity.type
_entity.pdbx_description
1 polymer ?
#
loop_
_entity_poly.entity_id
_entity_poly.type
_entity_poly.pdbx_seq_one_letter_code
_entity_poly.pdbx_strand_id
1 'polypeptide(L)'
;LGLLVRGIETGRGRGWAALLLALTGLCHLLVAFFALLATVIALILRPGRGTLRWTAIMGVVAGLSSAFWLLPFWWRSDHLNDMAWDKLIWFRSYLWDRDRMAADFLTNEPPLQPVLIAAVIGTLLSVLFHRRLGLILALCALILGLAFIHLPEGRLYNGRLLPAYYLSLYLLAGIAVAEILRLAGRLIDGIRTRPSGVGRIVASTAALTATVALIVSLGMPLRALPGGTMDGNTFRWMGLATDELNLGRSW
;
A
#
# COMPACT_ATOMS: atom_id res chain seq x y z
N LEU A 1 -5.50 -8.06 -0.36
CA LEU A 1 -5.78 -7.72 -1.77
C LEU A 1 -5.59 -8.93 -2.70
N GLY A 2 -4.46 -9.63 -2.69
CA GLY A 2 -4.22 -10.79 -3.57
C GLY A 2 -5.29 -11.87 -3.44
N LEU A 3 -5.69 -12.25 -2.21
CA LEU A 3 -6.78 -13.19 -1.98
C LEU A 3 -8.15 -12.66 -2.43
N LEU A 4 -8.40 -11.35 -2.30
CA LEU A 4 -9.61 -10.71 -2.79
C LEU A 4 -9.71 -10.87 -4.32
N VAL A 5 -8.69 -10.43 -5.05
CA VAL A 5 -8.67 -10.49 -6.52
C VAL A 5 -8.79 -11.94 -6.99
N ARG A 6 -7.98 -12.84 -6.46
CA ARG A 6 -8.05 -14.26 -6.78
C ARG A 6 -9.40 -14.88 -6.42
N GLY A 7 -9.95 -14.51 -5.27
CA GLY A 7 -11.24 -15.02 -4.80
C GLY A 7 -12.40 -14.58 -5.68
N ILE A 8 -12.40 -13.32 -6.10
CA ILE A 8 -13.38 -12.79 -7.06
C ILE A 8 -13.27 -13.49 -8.42
N GLU A 9 -12.07 -13.85 -8.85
CA GLU A 9 -11.83 -14.53 -10.12
C GLU A 9 -12.20 -16.00 -10.11
N THR A 10 -11.86 -16.69 -9.03
CA THR A 10 -11.98 -18.15 -8.94
C THR A 10 -13.16 -18.64 -8.10
N GLY A 11 -13.80 -17.75 -7.34
CA GLY A 11 -14.83 -18.09 -6.35
C GLY A 11 -14.29 -18.82 -5.10
N ARG A 12 -12.97 -19.03 -4.99
CA ARG A 12 -12.33 -19.80 -3.94
C ARG A 12 -11.66 -18.92 -2.89
N GLY A 13 -11.29 -19.51 -1.72
CA GLY A 13 -10.49 -18.84 -0.70
C GLY A 13 -11.24 -17.82 0.16
N ARG A 14 -12.58 -17.84 0.15
CA ARG A 14 -13.42 -16.87 0.88
C ARG A 14 -13.15 -16.84 2.37
N GLY A 15 -13.01 -18.00 3.01
CA GLY A 15 -12.74 -18.11 4.44
C GLY A 15 -11.41 -17.45 4.82
N TRP A 16 -10.35 -17.71 4.06
CA TRP A 16 -9.05 -17.07 4.29
C TRP A 16 -9.10 -15.56 4.06
N ALA A 17 -9.83 -15.09 3.04
CA ALA A 17 -10.00 -13.66 2.82
C ALA A 17 -10.77 -12.99 3.96
N ALA A 18 -11.82 -13.64 4.49
CA ALA A 18 -12.57 -13.17 5.64
C ALA A 18 -11.73 -13.14 6.92
N LEU A 19 -10.98 -14.21 7.19
CA LEU A 19 -10.07 -14.29 8.34
C LEU A 19 -9.03 -13.17 8.30
N LEU A 20 -8.35 -12.99 7.15
CA LEU A 20 -7.34 -11.94 7.03
C LEU A 20 -7.95 -10.54 7.14
N LEU A 21 -9.15 -10.32 6.61
CA LEU A 21 -9.85 -9.03 6.76
C LEU A 21 -10.20 -8.77 8.23
N ALA A 22 -10.71 -9.76 8.96
CA ALA A 22 -10.99 -9.67 10.38
C ALA A 22 -9.73 -9.37 11.20
N LEU A 23 -8.66 -10.14 10.98
CA LEU A 23 -7.36 -9.90 11.63
C LEU A 23 -6.79 -8.52 11.32
N THR A 24 -6.93 -8.06 10.07
CA THR A 24 -6.52 -6.70 9.69
C THR A 24 -7.31 -5.66 10.48
N GLY A 25 -8.63 -5.85 10.64
CA GLY A 25 -9.48 -4.95 11.42
C GLY A 25 -9.12 -4.93 12.91
N LEU A 26 -8.82 -6.09 13.48
CA LEU A 26 -8.39 -6.22 14.86
C LEU A 26 -7.01 -5.59 15.12
N CYS A 27 -6.08 -5.71 14.14
CA CYS A 27 -4.77 -5.08 14.26
C CYS A 27 -4.84 -3.56 14.07
N HIS A 28 -5.60 -3.10 13.06
CA HIS A 28 -5.70 -1.68 12.74
C HIS A 28 -6.94 -1.37 11.92
N LEU A 29 -7.90 -0.71 12.55
CA LEU A 29 -9.21 -0.39 11.96
C LEU A 29 -9.09 0.35 10.62
N LEU A 30 -8.21 1.35 10.55
CA LEU A 30 -8.01 2.16 9.35
C LEU A 30 -7.49 1.33 8.16
N VAL A 31 -6.60 0.36 8.41
CA VAL A 31 -6.10 -0.54 7.37
C VAL A 31 -7.24 -1.45 6.84
N ALA A 32 -8.17 -1.84 7.71
CA ALA A 32 -9.38 -2.54 7.28
C ALA A 32 -10.26 -1.67 6.37
N PHE A 33 -10.40 -0.37 6.65
CA PHE A 33 -11.10 0.55 5.75
C PHE A 33 -10.46 0.61 4.36
N PHE A 34 -9.13 0.60 4.26
CA PHE A 34 -8.46 0.54 2.96
C PHE A 34 -8.71 -0.78 2.23
N ALA A 35 -8.76 -1.89 2.95
CA ALA A 35 -9.11 -3.19 2.38
C ALA A 35 -10.57 -3.22 1.90
N LEU A 36 -11.50 -2.58 2.63
CA LEU A 36 -12.89 -2.41 2.23
C LEU A 36 -13.03 -1.49 1.01
N LEU A 37 -12.30 -0.37 0.97
CA LEU A 37 -12.23 0.51 -0.20
C LEU A 37 -11.82 -0.27 -1.44
N ALA A 38 -10.72 -1.03 -1.35
CA ALA A 38 -10.26 -1.87 -2.45
C ALA A 38 -11.30 -2.94 -2.85
N THR A 39 -12.09 -3.45 -1.89
CA THR A 39 -13.18 -4.40 -2.16
C THR A 39 -14.31 -3.73 -2.94
N VAL A 40 -14.71 -2.53 -2.55
CA VAL A 40 -15.75 -1.75 -3.27
C VAL A 40 -15.28 -1.46 -4.70
N ILE A 41 -14.04 -1.02 -4.88
CA ILE A 41 -13.46 -0.78 -6.21
C ILE A 41 -13.46 -2.08 -7.04
N ALA A 42 -13.09 -3.20 -6.45
CA ALA A 42 -13.10 -4.50 -7.12
C ALA A 42 -14.52 -4.91 -7.57
N LEU A 43 -15.55 -4.61 -6.75
CA LEU A 43 -16.97 -4.82 -7.12
C LEU A 43 -17.37 -3.94 -8.30
N ILE A 44 -16.95 -2.68 -8.33
CA ILE A 44 -17.22 -1.74 -9.42
C ILE A 44 -16.56 -2.22 -10.72
N LEU A 45 -15.32 -2.67 -10.65
CA LEU A 45 -14.56 -3.14 -11.81
C LEU A 45 -15.02 -4.52 -12.31
N ARG A 46 -15.72 -5.27 -11.49
CA ARG A 46 -16.28 -6.58 -11.86
C ARG A 46 -17.68 -6.76 -11.28
N PRO A 47 -18.67 -6.02 -11.77
CA PRO A 47 -20.03 -6.19 -11.31
C PRO A 47 -20.57 -7.57 -11.69
N GLY A 48 -21.19 -8.24 -10.75
CA GLY A 48 -21.80 -9.55 -11.00
C GLY A 48 -22.36 -10.18 -9.72
N ARG A 49 -23.45 -10.95 -9.87
CA ARG A 49 -24.09 -11.60 -8.72
C ARG A 49 -23.14 -12.54 -7.95
N GLY A 50 -22.26 -13.23 -8.67
CA GLY A 50 -21.25 -14.12 -8.07
C GLY A 50 -20.23 -13.35 -7.25
N THR A 51 -19.71 -12.25 -7.79
CA THR A 51 -18.75 -11.36 -7.11
C THR A 51 -19.40 -10.73 -5.88
N LEU A 52 -20.60 -10.19 -6.02
CA LEU A 52 -21.35 -9.58 -4.91
C LEU A 52 -21.59 -10.60 -3.78
N ARG A 53 -22.10 -11.80 -4.13
CA ARG A 53 -22.33 -12.85 -3.14
C ARG A 53 -21.04 -13.28 -2.45
N TRP A 54 -19.93 -13.41 -3.20
CA TRP A 54 -18.64 -13.80 -2.64
C TRP A 54 -18.12 -12.76 -1.65
N THR A 55 -18.14 -11.48 -2.02
CA THR A 55 -17.67 -10.38 -1.17
C THR A 55 -18.60 -10.11 0.01
N ALA A 56 -19.93 -10.23 -0.18
CA ALA A 56 -20.89 -10.07 0.91
C ALA A 56 -20.68 -11.13 1.99
N ILE A 57 -20.55 -12.40 1.61
CA ILE A 57 -20.30 -13.48 2.58
C ILE A 57 -18.93 -13.29 3.27
N MET A 58 -17.89 -12.91 2.51
CA MET A 58 -16.58 -12.59 3.08
C MET A 58 -16.69 -11.46 4.13
N GLY A 59 -17.39 -10.38 3.78
CA GLY A 59 -17.57 -9.24 4.66
C GLY A 59 -18.38 -9.57 5.93
N VAL A 60 -19.47 -10.33 5.78
CA VAL A 60 -20.30 -10.77 6.92
C VAL A 60 -19.48 -11.66 7.86
N VAL A 61 -18.76 -12.64 7.33
CA VAL A 61 -17.92 -13.53 8.15
C VAL A 61 -16.81 -12.74 8.85
N ALA A 62 -16.14 -11.82 8.15
CA ALA A 62 -15.12 -10.97 8.77
C ALA A 62 -15.72 -10.07 9.85
N GLY A 63 -16.87 -9.44 9.58
CA GLY A 63 -17.57 -8.59 10.55
C GLY A 63 -18.00 -9.36 11.80
N LEU A 64 -18.60 -10.53 11.65
CA LEU A 64 -18.98 -11.37 12.78
C LEU A 64 -17.77 -11.84 13.58
N SER A 65 -16.66 -12.21 12.92
CA SER A 65 -15.42 -12.63 13.59
C SER A 65 -14.76 -11.51 14.40
N SER A 66 -14.99 -10.24 14.05
CA SER A 66 -14.46 -9.07 14.76
C SER A 66 -15.53 -8.33 15.59
N ALA A 67 -16.77 -8.81 15.60
CA ALA A 67 -17.90 -8.14 16.25
C ALA A 67 -17.69 -7.92 17.75
N PHE A 68 -17.03 -8.85 18.44
CA PHE A 68 -16.74 -8.75 19.87
C PHE A 68 -15.94 -7.50 20.25
N TRP A 69 -15.19 -6.94 19.29
CA TRP A 69 -14.43 -5.72 19.45
C TRP A 69 -15.11 -4.52 18.76
N LEU A 70 -15.62 -4.71 17.54
CA LEU A 70 -16.24 -3.64 16.74
C LEU A 70 -17.51 -3.11 17.36
N LEU A 71 -18.36 -3.98 17.94
CA LEU A 71 -19.62 -3.57 18.53
C LEU A 71 -19.43 -2.69 19.80
N PRO A 72 -18.60 -3.08 20.78
CA PRO A 72 -18.28 -2.22 21.92
C PRO A 72 -17.61 -0.90 21.51
N PHE A 73 -16.71 -0.95 20.54
CA PHE A 73 -16.04 0.24 20.00
C PHE A 73 -17.06 1.21 19.37
N TRP A 74 -17.96 0.71 18.56
CA TRP A 74 -19.02 1.53 17.95
C TRP A 74 -20.01 2.05 18.99
N TRP A 75 -20.43 1.21 19.93
CA TRP A 75 -21.36 1.59 21.01
C TRP A 75 -20.82 2.70 21.90
N ARG A 76 -19.50 2.74 22.09
CA ARG A 76 -18.82 3.75 22.91
C ARG A 76 -18.13 4.83 22.10
N SER A 77 -18.52 5.02 20.84
CA SER A 77 -17.90 6.00 19.96
C SER A 77 -17.99 7.44 20.46
N ASP A 78 -18.99 7.76 21.28
CA ASP A 78 -19.17 9.09 21.88
C ASP A 78 -18.10 9.42 22.95
N HIS A 79 -17.40 8.39 23.44
CA HIS A 79 -16.30 8.56 24.40
C HIS A 79 -14.93 8.64 23.72
N LEU A 80 -14.89 8.57 22.39
CA LEU A 80 -13.64 8.74 21.63
C LEU A 80 -13.26 10.23 21.64
N ASN A 81 -11.99 10.50 21.92
CA ASN A 81 -11.45 11.84 21.82
C ASN A 81 -11.63 12.35 20.38
N ASP A 82 -12.17 13.56 20.27
CA ASP A 82 -12.13 14.29 19.01
C ASP A 82 -10.68 14.72 18.78
N MET A 83 -9.99 14.00 17.90
CA MET A 83 -8.66 14.39 17.46
C MET A 83 -8.82 15.39 16.31
N ALA A 84 -9.41 16.55 16.58
CA ALA A 84 -9.51 17.66 15.64
C ALA A 84 -8.10 18.13 15.26
N TRP A 85 -7.51 17.44 14.31
CA TRP A 85 -6.20 17.78 13.82
C TRP A 85 -6.32 18.81 12.71
N ASP A 86 -5.59 19.90 12.85
CA ASP A 86 -5.36 20.83 11.77
C ASP A 86 -4.59 20.13 10.65
N LYS A 87 -4.87 20.49 9.41
CA LYS A 87 -4.08 20.03 8.29
C LYS A 87 -2.66 20.57 8.41
N LEU A 88 -1.68 19.70 8.20
CA LEU A 88 -0.28 20.10 8.19
C LEU A 88 -0.05 21.26 7.19
N ILE A 89 0.77 22.23 7.58
CA ILE A 89 1.25 23.29 6.68
C ILE A 89 1.90 22.60 5.47
N TRP A 90 1.58 23.06 4.26
CA TRP A 90 2.07 22.47 3.01
C TRP A 90 1.63 21.02 2.76
N PHE A 91 0.54 20.55 3.40
CA PHE A 91 0.08 19.17 3.30
C PHE A 91 -0.05 18.65 1.85
N ARG A 92 -0.35 19.51 0.88
CA ARG A 92 -0.48 19.13 -0.54
C ARG A 92 0.83 18.62 -1.14
N SER A 93 1.98 19.11 -0.68
CA SER A 93 3.28 18.68 -1.19
C SER A 93 3.59 17.22 -0.82
N TYR A 94 3.00 16.67 0.22
CA TYR A 94 3.17 15.27 0.61
C TYR A 94 2.72 14.27 -0.47
N LEU A 95 1.89 14.68 -1.43
CA LEU A 95 1.46 13.80 -2.52
C LEU A 95 2.48 13.74 -3.66
N TRP A 96 3.29 14.78 -3.87
CA TRP A 96 4.15 14.93 -5.05
C TRP A 96 5.61 15.19 -4.74
N ASP A 97 5.87 15.93 -3.66
CA ASP A 97 7.19 16.46 -3.34
C ASP A 97 7.50 16.16 -1.87
N ARG A 98 8.26 15.11 -1.69
CA ARG A 98 8.68 14.64 -0.38
C ARG A 98 9.88 15.39 0.16
N ASP A 99 10.62 16.08 -0.71
CA ASP A 99 11.84 16.80 -0.32
C ASP A 99 11.55 17.93 0.67
N ARG A 100 10.36 18.54 0.59
CA ARG A 100 9.93 19.54 1.58
C ARG A 100 9.53 18.95 2.92
N MET A 101 9.08 17.69 2.92
CA MET A 101 8.76 16.94 4.14
C MET A 101 10.03 16.47 4.84
N ALA A 102 11.05 16.11 4.07
CA ALA A 102 12.31 15.62 4.55
C ALA A 102 13.15 16.70 5.26
N ALA A 103 12.99 17.96 4.89
CA ALA A 103 13.71 19.06 5.52
C ALA A 103 13.40 19.19 7.01
N ASP A 104 12.20 18.80 7.45
CA ASP A 104 11.79 18.95 8.85
C ASP A 104 11.87 17.67 9.68
N PHE A 105 11.79 16.47 9.06
CA PHE A 105 11.68 15.23 9.83
C PHE A 105 12.62 14.07 9.44
N LEU A 106 13.07 13.95 8.19
CA LEU A 106 13.81 12.76 7.73
C LEU A 106 14.78 13.12 6.59
N THR A 107 15.98 13.44 6.94
CA THR A 107 17.04 13.96 6.06
C THR A 107 17.58 13.00 4.98
N ASN A 108 17.06 11.79 4.81
CA ASN A 108 17.66 10.78 3.90
C ASN A 108 16.64 9.88 3.18
N GLU A 109 15.45 10.37 2.87
CA GLU A 109 14.48 9.54 2.19
C GLU A 109 14.58 9.63 0.66
N PRO A 110 14.37 8.51 -0.07
CA PRO A 110 14.45 8.52 -1.53
C PRO A 110 13.37 9.43 -2.13
N PRO A 111 13.68 10.14 -3.21
CA PRO A 111 12.74 11.04 -3.85
C PRO A 111 11.48 10.29 -4.28
N LEU A 112 10.31 10.85 -4.01
CA LEU A 112 9.02 10.26 -4.37
C LEU A 112 8.76 10.32 -5.89
N GLN A 113 9.35 11.28 -6.58
CA GLN A 113 9.10 11.54 -8.00
C GLN A 113 9.33 10.33 -8.91
N PRO A 114 10.45 9.57 -8.81
CA PRO A 114 10.63 8.36 -9.63
C PRO A 114 9.55 7.31 -9.38
N VAL A 115 9.09 7.19 -8.12
CA VAL A 115 8.01 6.26 -7.75
C VAL A 115 6.70 6.71 -8.37
N LEU A 116 6.39 8.01 -8.37
CA LEU A 116 5.20 8.57 -9.02
C LEU A 116 5.23 8.30 -10.53
N ILE A 117 6.35 8.57 -11.19
CA ILE A 117 6.50 8.29 -12.64
C ILE A 117 6.27 6.80 -12.90
N ALA A 118 6.93 5.93 -12.16
CA ALA A 118 6.76 4.49 -12.29
C ALA A 118 5.32 4.03 -12.00
N ALA A 119 4.65 4.63 -11.00
CA ALA A 119 3.25 4.35 -10.68
C ALA A 119 2.30 4.79 -11.81
N VAL A 120 2.56 5.93 -12.45
CA VAL A 120 1.80 6.36 -13.64
C VAL A 120 1.99 5.36 -14.77
N ILE A 121 3.24 4.94 -15.05
CA ILE A 121 3.52 3.91 -16.06
C ILE A 121 2.79 2.60 -15.71
N GLY A 122 2.85 2.16 -14.45
CA GLY A 122 2.16 0.97 -13.96
C GLY A 122 0.64 1.06 -14.12
N THR A 123 0.08 2.24 -13.90
CA THR A 123 -1.35 2.52 -14.14
C THR A 123 -1.68 2.41 -15.63
N LEU A 124 -0.92 3.05 -16.51
CA LEU A 124 -1.12 2.99 -17.95
C LEU A 124 -1.02 1.56 -18.49
N LEU A 125 0.01 0.82 -18.06
CA LEU A 125 0.17 -0.59 -18.44
C LEU A 125 -0.97 -1.45 -17.88
N SER A 126 -1.48 -1.12 -16.68
CA SER A 126 -2.63 -1.83 -16.10
C SER A 126 -3.92 -1.59 -16.89
N VAL A 127 -4.13 -0.38 -17.40
CA VAL A 127 -5.25 -0.07 -18.32
C VAL A 127 -5.06 -0.84 -19.63
N LEU A 128 -3.88 -0.72 -20.25
CA LEU A 128 -3.58 -1.32 -21.55
C LEU A 128 -3.71 -2.86 -21.53
N PHE A 129 -3.22 -3.50 -20.48
CA PHE A 129 -3.26 -4.96 -20.34
C PHE A 129 -4.41 -5.47 -19.48
N HIS A 130 -5.36 -4.62 -19.13
CA HIS A 130 -6.54 -4.95 -18.32
C HIS A 130 -6.18 -5.64 -16.99
N ARG A 131 -5.11 -5.15 -16.31
CA ARG A 131 -4.65 -5.68 -15.02
C ARG A 131 -5.51 -5.17 -13.87
N ARG A 132 -6.48 -5.96 -13.45
CA ARG A 132 -7.44 -5.57 -12.40
C ARG A 132 -6.78 -5.10 -11.11
N LEU A 133 -5.74 -5.82 -10.66
CA LEU A 133 -5.01 -5.42 -9.45
C LEU A 133 -4.45 -4.01 -9.57
N GLY A 134 -3.80 -3.71 -10.71
CA GLY A 134 -3.26 -2.38 -10.94
C GLY A 134 -4.35 -1.30 -11.02
N LEU A 135 -5.50 -1.60 -11.64
CA LEU A 135 -6.64 -0.67 -11.68
C LEU A 135 -7.20 -0.42 -10.28
N ILE A 136 -7.31 -1.45 -9.43
CA ILE A 136 -7.74 -1.29 -8.03
C ILE A 136 -6.77 -0.38 -7.28
N LEU A 137 -5.46 -0.62 -7.40
CA LEU A 137 -4.44 0.18 -6.73
C LEU A 137 -4.42 1.63 -7.23
N ALA A 138 -4.58 1.85 -8.54
CA ALA A 138 -4.65 3.18 -9.13
C ALA A 138 -5.85 3.98 -8.61
N LEU A 139 -7.02 3.35 -8.55
CA LEU A 139 -8.22 3.97 -7.99
C LEU A 139 -8.11 4.17 -6.48
N CYS A 140 -7.49 3.26 -5.73
CA CYS A 140 -7.18 3.47 -4.32
C CYS A 140 -6.28 4.70 -4.15
N ALA A 141 -5.17 4.79 -4.89
CA ALA A 141 -4.27 5.93 -4.81
C ALA A 141 -5.00 7.25 -5.15
N LEU A 142 -5.79 7.27 -6.21
CA LEU A 142 -6.56 8.42 -6.60
C LEU A 142 -7.55 8.86 -5.51
N ILE A 143 -8.36 7.94 -5.01
CA ILE A 143 -9.38 8.24 -3.98
C ILE A 143 -8.71 8.70 -2.68
N LEU A 144 -7.64 8.02 -2.26
CA LEU A 144 -6.91 8.38 -1.04
C LEU A 144 -6.19 9.73 -1.18
N GLY A 145 -5.62 10.01 -2.35
CA GLY A 145 -5.00 11.31 -2.63
C GLY A 145 -6.03 12.45 -2.63
N LEU A 146 -7.18 12.25 -3.27
CA LEU A 146 -8.28 13.22 -3.24
C LEU A 146 -8.85 13.40 -1.82
N ALA A 147 -9.06 12.30 -1.09
CA ALA A 147 -9.49 12.36 0.29
C ALA A 147 -8.50 13.11 1.17
N PHE A 148 -7.20 12.87 1.00
CA PHE A 148 -6.14 13.57 1.73
C PHE A 148 -6.22 15.10 1.55
N ILE A 149 -6.54 15.56 0.33
CA ILE A 149 -6.66 17.00 0.04
C ILE A 149 -7.98 17.58 0.55
N HIS A 150 -9.09 16.88 0.31
CA HIS A 150 -10.44 17.42 0.46
C HIS A 150 -11.15 17.05 1.74
N LEU A 151 -10.67 16.05 2.50
CA LEU A 151 -11.28 15.72 3.79
C LEU A 151 -11.25 16.95 4.70
N PRO A 152 -12.40 17.32 5.28
CA PRO A 152 -12.45 18.43 6.24
C PRO A 152 -11.66 18.09 7.50
N GLU A 153 -11.22 19.12 8.18
CA GLU A 153 -10.67 19.00 9.53
C GLU A 153 -11.71 18.37 10.45
N GLY A 154 -11.28 17.48 11.34
CA GLY A 154 -12.19 16.77 12.21
C GLY A 154 -11.59 15.53 12.85
N ARG A 155 -12.44 14.51 13.06
CA ARG A 155 -12.08 13.29 13.81
C ARG A 155 -10.97 12.45 13.19
N LEU A 156 -10.72 12.57 11.88
CA LEU A 156 -9.69 11.81 11.18
C LEU A 156 -8.56 12.73 10.74
N TYR A 157 -7.38 12.51 11.31
CA TYR A 157 -6.16 13.13 10.81
C TYR A 157 -5.84 12.64 9.41
N ASN A 158 -5.81 13.55 8.43
CA ASN A 158 -5.61 13.22 7.02
C ASN A 158 -4.28 12.50 6.72
N GLY A 159 -3.22 12.79 7.47
CA GLY A 159 -1.91 12.11 7.34
C GLY A 159 -1.99 10.59 7.47
N ARG A 160 -3.02 10.07 8.14
CA ARG A 160 -3.24 8.62 8.24
C ARG A 160 -3.63 7.94 6.93
N LEU A 161 -4.01 8.72 5.90
CA LEU A 161 -4.29 8.21 4.56
C LEU A 161 -3.01 7.98 3.74
N LEU A 162 -1.92 8.70 4.05
CA LEU A 162 -0.67 8.66 3.30
C LEU A 162 -0.02 7.27 3.23
N PRO A 163 0.05 6.46 4.30
CA PRO A 163 0.66 5.13 4.22
C PRO A 163 0.00 4.24 3.16
N ALA A 164 -1.33 4.26 3.06
CA ALA A 164 -2.05 3.47 2.06
C ALA A 164 -1.92 4.07 0.65
N TYR A 165 -1.87 5.40 0.53
CA TYR A 165 -1.57 6.10 -0.71
C TYR A 165 -0.20 5.70 -1.24
N TYR A 166 0.86 5.83 -0.43
CA TYR A 166 2.22 5.47 -0.82
C TYR A 166 2.35 3.98 -1.13
N LEU A 167 1.76 3.10 -0.30
CA LEU A 167 1.74 1.66 -0.58
C LEU A 167 1.15 1.36 -1.96
N SER A 168 0.06 2.04 -2.32
CA SER A 168 -0.56 1.88 -3.64
C SER A 168 0.37 2.33 -4.76
N LEU A 169 1.10 3.45 -4.58
CA LEU A 169 2.09 3.94 -5.56
C LEU A 169 3.27 2.99 -5.72
N TYR A 170 3.85 2.50 -4.63
CA TYR A 170 4.97 1.55 -4.68
C TYR A 170 4.57 0.23 -5.35
N LEU A 171 3.37 -0.27 -5.07
CA LEU A 171 2.86 -1.48 -5.72
C LEU A 171 2.59 -1.25 -7.21
N LEU A 172 2.10 -0.08 -7.61
CA LEU A 172 1.93 0.28 -9.03
C LEU A 172 3.29 0.40 -9.74
N ALA A 173 4.28 0.99 -9.09
CA ALA A 173 5.64 1.04 -9.61
C ALA A 173 6.22 -0.38 -9.81
N GLY A 174 5.98 -1.29 -8.85
CA GLY A 174 6.33 -2.71 -8.98
C GLY A 174 5.63 -3.39 -10.17
N ILE A 175 4.34 -3.06 -10.41
CA ILE A 175 3.61 -3.55 -11.58
C ILE A 175 4.23 -3.03 -12.88
N ALA A 176 4.66 -1.76 -12.93
CA ALA A 176 5.35 -1.20 -14.10
C ALA A 176 6.59 -2.02 -14.45
N VAL A 177 7.46 -2.25 -13.47
CA VAL A 177 8.67 -3.05 -13.65
C VAL A 177 8.33 -4.46 -14.12
N ALA A 178 7.37 -5.13 -13.47
CA ALA A 178 6.98 -6.48 -13.82
C ALA A 178 6.42 -6.59 -15.25
N GLU A 179 5.59 -5.64 -15.70
CA GLU A 179 5.04 -5.66 -17.06
C GLU A 179 6.10 -5.32 -18.13
N ILE A 180 7.00 -4.37 -17.85
CA ILE A 180 8.13 -4.06 -18.75
C ILE A 180 9.03 -5.28 -18.92
N LEU A 181 9.39 -5.96 -17.83
CA LEU A 181 10.21 -7.17 -17.90
C LEU A 181 9.48 -8.32 -18.61
N ARG A 182 8.17 -8.43 -18.44
CA ARG A 182 7.35 -9.39 -19.18
C ARG A 182 7.34 -9.12 -20.68
N LEU A 183 7.24 -7.85 -21.07
CA LEU A 183 7.30 -7.44 -22.48
C LEU A 183 8.68 -7.74 -23.08
N ALA A 184 9.75 -7.38 -22.36
CA ALA A 184 11.12 -7.71 -22.77
C ALA A 184 11.32 -9.22 -22.94
N GLY A 185 10.80 -10.02 -22.00
CA GLY A 185 10.85 -11.49 -22.11
C GLY A 185 10.12 -12.03 -23.33
N ARG A 186 8.96 -11.44 -23.69
CA ARG A 186 8.23 -11.83 -24.92
C ARG A 186 8.98 -11.46 -26.18
N LEU A 187 9.64 -10.30 -26.20
CA LEU A 187 10.48 -9.90 -27.34
C LEU A 187 11.65 -10.87 -27.53
N ILE A 188 12.32 -11.26 -26.46
CA ILE A 188 13.41 -12.25 -26.48
C ILE A 188 12.92 -13.60 -27.02
N ASP A 189 11.75 -14.08 -26.55
CA ASP A 189 11.16 -15.33 -27.02
C ASP A 189 10.71 -15.23 -28.49
N GLY A 190 10.23 -14.08 -28.95
CA GLY A 190 9.80 -13.81 -30.33
C GLY A 190 10.93 -13.74 -31.33
N ILE A 191 12.14 -13.36 -30.92
CA ILE A 191 13.34 -13.34 -31.78
C ILE A 191 13.89 -14.76 -32.02
N ARG A 192 13.53 -15.72 -31.16
CA ARG A 192 14.02 -17.10 -31.27
C ARG A 192 13.14 -17.94 -32.18
N THR A 193 13.79 -18.71 -33.02
CA THR A 193 13.15 -19.65 -33.96
C THR A 193 12.40 -20.78 -33.26
N ARG A 194 12.70 -21.04 -32.00
CA ARG A 194 11.97 -22.00 -31.16
C ARG A 194 11.63 -21.34 -29.80
N PRO A 195 10.37 -21.27 -29.42
CA PRO A 195 9.98 -20.74 -28.09
C PRO A 195 10.49 -21.70 -27.01
N SER A 196 11.57 -21.29 -26.36
CA SER A 196 12.26 -22.11 -25.35
C SER A 196 11.87 -21.75 -23.91
N GLY A 197 11.01 -20.75 -23.71
CA GLY A 197 10.68 -20.22 -22.38
C GLY A 197 11.83 -19.46 -21.71
N VAL A 198 12.96 -19.31 -22.39
CA VAL A 198 14.14 -18.60 -21.85
C VAL A 198 13.83 -17.14 -21.58
N GLY A 199 13.05 -16.48 -22.45
CA GLY A 199 12.63 -15.09 -22.21
C GLY A 199 11.85 -14.95 -20.90
N ARG A 200 11.03 -15.95 -20.54
CA ARG A 200 10.30 -15.98 -19.27
C ARG A 200 11.25 -16.14 -18.08
N ILE A 201 12.22 -17.03 -18.18
CA ILE A 201 13.25 -17.23 -17.14
C ILE A 201 14.05 -15.94 -16.95
N VAL A 202 14.56 -15.37 -18.05
CA VAL A 202 15.32 -14.11 -18.02
C VAL A 202 14.50 -12.98 -17.40
N ALA A 203 13.24 -12.80 -17.80
CA ALA A 203 12.36 -11.79 -17.24
C ALA A 203 12.11 -12.01 -15.73
N SER A 204 11.90 -13.26 -15.31
CA SER A 204 11.67 -13.58 -13.90
C SER A 204 12.92 -13.34 -13.06
N THR A 205 14.09 -13.74 -13.55
CA THR A 205 15.37 -13.52 -12.88
C THR A 205 15.68 -12.02 -12.80
N ALA A 206 15.49 -11.28 -13.89
CA ALA A 206 15.68 -9.82 -13.90
C ALA A 206 14.73 -9.11 -12.94
N ALA A 207 13.45 -9.55 -12.86
CA ALA A 207 12.50 -9.01 -11.91
C ALA A 207 12.94 -9.26 -10.45
N LEU A 208 13.37 -10.47 -10.14
CA LEU A 208 13.88 -10.82 -8.81
C LEU A 208 15.13 -9.99 -8.46
N THR A 209 16.09 -9.92 -9.38
CA THR A 209 17.32 -9.14 -9.18
C THR A 209 17.01 -7.65 -9.00
N ALA A 210 16.12 -7.08 -9.82
CA ALA A 210 15.70 -5.68 -9.70
C ALA A 210 14.99 -5.43 -8.37
N THR A 211 14.13 -6.36 -7.91
CA THR A 211 13.46 -6.26 -6.62
C THR A 211 14.46 -6.30 -5.47
N VAL A 212 15.41 -7.24 -5.48
CA VAL A 212 16.45 -7.33 -4.47
C VAL A 212 17.33 -6.08 -4.47
N ALA A 213 17.78 -5.62 -5.66
CA ALA A 213 18.57 -4.41 -5.80
C ALA A 213 17.80 -3.18 -5.28
N LEU A 214 16.50 -3.08 -5.57
CA LEU A 214 15.66 -2.00 -5.05
C LEU A 214 15.55 -2.04 -3.53
N ILE A 215 15.29 -3.21 -2.94
CA ILE A 215 15.22 -3.38 -1.49
C ILE A 215 16.55 -2.99 -0.84
N VAL A 216 17.66 -3.46 -1.39
CA VAL A 216 19.00 -3.13 -0.88
C VAL A 216 19.28 -1.63 -1.03
N SER A 217 19.00 -1.05 -2.19
CA SER A 217 19.24 0.37 -2.47
C SER A 217 18.37 1.29 -1.63
N LEU A 218 17.12 0.92 -1.37
CA LEU A 218 16.20 1.68 -0.49
C LEU A 218 16.51 1.41 0.99
N GLY A 219 16.88 0.17 1.33
CA GLY A 219 17.18 -0.21 2.70
C GLY A 219 18.46 0.43 3.23
N MET A 220 19.48 0.57 2.41
CA MET A 220 20.75 1.18 2.81
C MET A 220 20.64 2.69 3.11
N PRO A 221 20.04 3.53 2.24
CA PRO A 221 19.85 4.94 2.56
C PRO A 221 18.83 5.19 3.66
N LEU A 222 17.78 4.40 3.71
CA LEU A 222 16.69 4.57 4.69
C LEU A 222 17.17 4.29 6.12
N ARG A 223 18.29 3.59 6.29
CA ARG A 223 18.84 3.25 7.62
C ARG A 223 17.78 2.81 8.64
N ALA A 224 16.54 2.58 8.18
CA ALA A 224 15.34 2.37 8.97
C ALA A 224 14.85 0.93 8.93
N LEU A 225 15.52 0.06 8.19
CA LEU A 225 15.22 -1.36 8.18
C LEU A 225 15.88 -2.06 9.36
N PRO A 226 15.48 -3.29 9.67
CA PRO A 226 15.63 -3.92 10.99
C PRO A 226 16.99 -3.82 11.66
N GLY A 227 18.00 -3.32 10.99
CA GLY A 227 19.33 -3.09 11.58
C GLY A 227 19.49 -1.81 12.40
N GLY A 228 18.51 -0.93 12.37
CA GLY A 228 18.61 0.37 13.02
C GLY A 228 19.59 1.33 12.35
N THR A 229 19.72 2.53 12.88
CA THR A 229 20.61 3.57 12.39
C THR A 229 21.53 4.06 13.49
N MET A 230 22.76 4.35 13.12
CA MET A 230 23.66 5.15 13.96
C MET A 230 23.67 6.56 13.41
N ASP A 231 23.23 7.50 14.21
CA ASP A 231 23.35 8.93 13.93
C ASP A 231 24.21 9.54 15.03
N GLY A 232 25.45 9.82 14.69
CA GLY A 232 26.44 10.15 15.69
C GLY A 232 26.57 9.03 16.73
N ASN A 233 26.25 9.30 17.96
CA ASN A 233 26.28 8.35 19.08
C ASN A 233 24.92 7.70 19.39
N THR A 234 23.88 7.98 18.62
CA THR A 234 22.55 7.50 18.90
C THR A 234 22.17 6.37 17.97
N PHE A 235 21.94 5.18 18.52
CA PHE A 235 21.36 4.07 17.79
C PHE A 235 19.83 4.16 17.86
N ARG A 236 19.16 4.04 16.71
CA ARG A 236 17.70 4.02 16.62
C ARG A 236 17.24 2.75 15.96
N TRP A 237 16.38 2.03 16.63
CA TRP A 237 15.76 0.82 16.13
C TRP A 237 14.28 0.80 16.50
N MET A 238 13.40 0.61 15.54
CA MET A 238 11.93 0.61 15.73
C MET A 238 11.41 1.83 16.54
N GLY A 239 12.00 3.00 16.36
CA GLY A 239 11.63 4.20 17.11
C GLY A 239 12.20 4.29 18.53
N LEU A 240 12.91 3.26 18.98
CA LEU A 240 13.63 3.31 20.26
C LEU A 240 14.99 3.96 20.03
N ALA A 241 15.23 5.07 20.70
CA ALA A 241 16.54 5.69 20.75
C ALA A 241 17.30 5.11 21.94
N THR A 242 18.57 4.76 21.74
CA THR A 242 19.43 4.32 22.82
C THR A 242 20.06 5.49 23.58
N ASP A 243 19.81 6.70 23.09
CA ASP A 243 20.18 7.91 23.82
C ASP A 243 19.14 8.18 24.90
N GLU A 244 19.31 7.53 26.04
CA GLU A 244 18.45 7.69 27.21
C GLU A 244 18.41 9.14 27.73
N LEU A 245 19.45 9.93 27.46
CA LEU A 245 19.51 11.34 27.85
C LEU A 245 18.50 12.18 27.05
N ASN A 246 18.18 11.80 25.82
CA ASN A 246 17.17 12.48 25.03
C ASN A 246 15.74 12.04 25.41
N LEU A 247 15.54 10.81 25.87
CA LEU A 247 14.25 10.36 26.38
C LEU A 247 13.85 11.11 27.65
N GLY A 248 14.80 11.50 28.50
CA GLY A 248 14.52 12.29 29.70
C GLY A 248 14.28 13.78 29.46
N ARG A 249 14.57 14.30 28.26
CA ARG A 249 14.38 15.72 27.90
C ARG A 249 13.15 16.00 27.06
N SER A 250 12.48 14.98 26.58
CA SER A 250 11.28 15.09 25.71
C SER A 250 9.97 14.96 26.44
N TRP A 251 9.97 14.94 27.79
CA TRP A 251 8.75 14.94 28.64
C TRP A 251 8.64 16.21 29.45
#